data_0010de84526c35d09b713eecb8ffdc4e
#
_entry.id   0010de84526c35d09b713eecb8ffdc4e
#
_cell.length_a   1.000
_cell.length_b   1.000
_cell.length_c   1.000
_cell.angle_alpha   90.00
_cell.angle_beta   90.00
_cell.angle_gamma   90.00
#
_symmetry.space_group_name_H-M   'P 1'
#
loop_
_entity.id
_entity.type
_entity.pdbx_description
1 polymer ?
#
loop_
_entity_poly.entity_id
_entity_poly.type
_entity_poly.pdbx_seq_one_letter_code
_entity_poly.pdbx_strand_id
1 'polypeptide(L)'
;MLVPIDDPSDPRLDDIRDLKHSDKEKGLVFAEGPLVAGRLVESRFPVRAVFGFGGRLESFMADYGDELERRGVSVYQITRGIMGEVAGYDMHRGLLVSADKPEPLSVAEVLDGARTLVILEGVGDHENIGSIFRNAAGMGVDGVLFGAATADPLYRRSVRVSMGHVLRTPFAHLDGTPTTWQRSLDELREAGWWLISLTPADDAVELKDAIQGHDKVAFLVGGEGPGLTPHAMRATDVRAKIPMAPGTDSLNVATSAAIAFYERNR
;
A
#
# COMPACT_ATOMS: atom_id res chain seq x y z
N MET A 1 18.67 22.78 -5.52
CA MET A 1 19.22 23.32 -6.81
C MET A 1 18.93 22.32 -7.91
N LEU A 2 18.38 22.79 -9.05
CA LEU A 2 18.09 21.95 -10.22
C LEU A 2 19.37 21.66 -10.99
N VAL A 3 19.70 20.39 -11.20
CA VAL A 3 20.95 19.95 -11.85
C VAL A 3 20.61 19.26 -13.18
N PRO A 4 21.01 19.79 -14.33
CA PRO A 4 20.83 19.12 -15.61
C PRO A 4 21.78 17.92 -15.75
N ILE A 5 21.26 16.82 -16.36
CA ILE A 5 22.03 15.64 -16.72
C ILE A 5 21.68 15.24 -18.16
N ASP A 6 22.71 15.20 -19.01
CA ASP A 6 22.60 14.89 -20.43
C ASP A 6 23.25 13.55 -20.82
N ASP A 7 23.95 12.89 -19.86
CA ASP A 7 24.59 11.60 -20.07
C ASP A 7 23.80 10.48 -19.37
N PRO A 8 23.23 9.49 -20.08
CA PRO A 8 22.52 8.37 -19.48
C PRO A 8 23.41 7.45 -18.63
N SER A 9 24.73 7.53 -18.78
CA SER A 9 25.69 6.76 -17.95
C SER A 9 26.03 7.43 -16.61
N ASP A 10 25.52 8.64 -16.36
CA ASP A 10 25.80 9.39 -15.13
C ASP A 10 25.39 8.59 -13.89
N PRO A 11 26.31 8.40 -12.91
CA PRO A 11 26.02 7.60 -11.70
C PRO A 11 24.93 8.22 -10.81
N ARG A 12 24.62 9.51 -10.94
CA ARG A 12 23.51 10.13 -10.23
C ARG A 12 22.14 9.59 -10.65
N LEU A 13 22.07 8.86 -11.77
CA LEU A 13 20.87 8.19 -12.28
C LEU A 13 20.75 6.71 -11.80
N ASP A 14 21.67 6.22 -10.98
CA ASP A 14 21.71 4.80 -10.60
C ASP A 14 20.47 4.35 -9.79
N ASP A 15 19.85 5.23 -9.02
CA ASP A 15 18.60 4.93 -8.33
C ASP A 15 17.51 4.48 -9.31
N ILE A 16 17.45 5.09 -10.49
CA ILE A 16 16.39 4.83 -11.48
C ILE A 16 16.83 3.91 -12.63
N ARG A 17 18.07 3.42 -12.60
CA ARG A 17 18.62 2.56 -13.65
C ARG A 17 17.95 1.19 -13.65
N ASP A 18 17.46 0.76 -14.84
CA ASP A 18 16.82 -0.53 -15.07
C ASP A 18 15.66 -0.87 -14.12
N LEU A 19 14.82 0.12 -13.80
CA LEU A 19 13.65 -0.09 -12.94
C LEU A 19 12.66 -1.13 -13.49
N LYS A 20 12.73 -1.43 -14.78
CA LYS A 20 11.90 -2.47 -15.38
C LYS A 20 12.19 -3.86 -14.79
N HIS A 21 13.45 -4.15 -14.46
CA HIS A 21 13.88 -5.48 -14.04
C HIS A 21 14.44 -5.52 -12.61
N SER A 22 15.00 -4.41 -12.12
CA SER A 22 15.77 -4.39 -10.86
C SER A 22 15.16 -3.55 -9.74
N ASP A 23 13.92 -3.06 -9.87
CA ASP A 23 13.30 -2.21 -8.85
C ASP A 23 13.17 -2.90 -7.47
N LYS A 24 12.92 -4.20 -7.44
CA LYS A 24 12.85 -4.99 -6.20
C LYS A 24 14.19 -5.10 -5.47
N GLU A 25 15.27 -5.21 -6.23
CA GLU A 25 16.63 -5.42 -5.70
C GLU A 25 17.23 -4.15 -5.12
N LYS A 26 16.75 -2.99 -5.57
CA LYS A 26 17.26 -1.69 -5.10
C LYS A 26 16.92 -1.36 -3.64
N GLY A 27 15.92 -1.99 -3.06
CA GLY A 27 15.49 -1.70 -1.69
C GLY A 27 14.91 -0.29 -1.50
N LEU A 28 14.62 0.42 -2.60
CA LEU A 28 14.09 1.77 -2.63
C LEU A 28 12.58 1.78 -2.85
N VAL A 29 11.99 2.93 -2.58
CA VAL A 29 10.59 3.25 -2.90
C VAL A 29 10.56 4.24 -4.04
N PHE A 30 9.67 4.04 -5.00
CA PHE A 30 9.54 4.89 -6.18
C PHE A 30 8.13 5.47 -6.32
N ALA A 31 8.05 6.78 -6.53
CA ALA A 31 6.83 7.50 -6.83
C ALA A 31 6.85 8.08 -8.24
N GLU A 32 5.89 7.69 -9.08
CA GLU A 32 5.76 8.13 -10.47
C GLU A 32 4.64 9.16 -10.64
N GLY A 33 4.99 10.29 -11.22
CA GLY A 33 4.08 11.39 -11.53
C GLY A 33 3.82 12.33 -10.35
N PRO A 34 3.38 13.58 -10.63
CA PRO A 34 3.38 14.67 -9.64
C PRO A 34 2.56 14.36 -8.37
N LEU A 35 1.37 13.77 -8.51
CA LEU A 35 0.50 13.47 -7.37
C LEU A 35 1.13 12.46 -6.40
N VAL A 36 1.68 11.35 -6.92
CA VAL A 36 2.29 10.31 -6.10
C VAL A 36 3.61 10.80 -5.51
N ALA A 37 4.38 11.55 -6.30
CA ALA A 37 5.61 12.20 -5.87
C ALA A 37 5.36 13.19 -4.71
N GLY A 38 4.34 14.04 -4.79
CA GLY A 38 3.96 14.94 -3.73
C GLY A 38 3.60 14.20 -2.43
N ARG A 39 2.82 13.12 -2.54
CA ARG A 39 2.50 12.26 -1.38
C ARG A 39 3.73 11.62 -0.76
N LEU A 40 4.74 11.27 -1.57
CA LEU A 40 6.02 10.77 -1.06
C LEU A 40 6.80 11.85 -0.31
N VAL A 41 6.88 13.07 -0.87
CA VAL A 41 7.53 14.21 -0.20
C VAL A 41 6.85 14.57 1.12
N GLU A 42 5.52 14.48 1.20
CA GLU A 42 4.74 14.75 2.41
C GLU A 42 4.76 13.60 3.43
N SER A 43 5.31 12.46 3.08
CA SER A 43 5.32 11.26 3.91
C SER A 43 6.53 11.19 4.84
N ARG A 44 6.59 10.11 5.64
CA ARG A 44 7.74 9.78 6.51
C ARG A 44 8.94 9.18 5.76
N PHE A 45 8.83 8.92 4.46
CA PHE A 45 9.87 8.28 3.67
C PHE A 45 10.99 9.27 3.34
N PRO A 46 12.28 8.94 3.62
CA PRO A 46 13.40 9.82 3.31
C PRO A 46 13.62 9.93 1.81
N VAL A 47 13.25 11.07 1.22
CA VAL A 47 13.44 11.33 -0.22
C VAL A 47 14.92 11.45 -0.53
N ARG A 48 15.42 10.72 -1.53
CA ARG A 48 16.79 10.71 -2.01
C ARG A 48 17.02 11.67 -3.17
N ALA A 49 16.17 11.53 -4.20
CA ALA A 49 16.32 12.34 -5.39
C ALA A 49 14.99 12.46 -6.16
N VAL A 50 14.89 13.54 -6.91
CA VAL A 50 13.81 13.81 -7.87
C VAL A 50 14.40 13.82 -9.28
N PHE A 51 13.76 13.12 -10.21
CA PHE A 51 14.13 13.05 -11.62
C PHE A 51 12.93 13.51 -12.46
N GLY A 52 13.15 14.42 -13.39
CA GLY A 52 12.02 14.87 -14.18
C GLY A 52 12.39 15.69 -15.41
N PHE A 53 11.36 16.02 -16.21
CA PHE A 53 11.49 16.83 -17.41
C PHE A 53 10.26 17.69 -17.68
N GLY A 54 10.48 18.82 -18.37
CA GLY A 54 9.44 19.71 -18.86
C GLY A 54 8.55 20.32 -17.79
N GLY A 55 7.39 20.82 -18.17
CA GLY A 55 6.48 21.57 -17.32
C GLY A 55 5.99 20.82 -16.07
N ARG A 56 6.03 19.49 -16.06
CA ARG A 56 5.66 18.71 -14.86
C ARG A 56 6.70 18.83 -13.76
N LEU A 57 7.98 18.83 -14.11
CA LEU A 57 9.04 19.09 -13.15
C LEU A 57 8.97 20.53 -12.64
N GLU A 58 8.76 21.50 -13.53
CA GLU A 58 8.61 22.91 -13.18
C GLU A 58 7.46 23.17 -12.22
N SER A 59 6.27 22.59 -12.50
CA SER A 59 5.12 22.68 -11.61
C SER A 59 5.37 22.01 -10.27
N PHE A 60 6.02 20.85 -10.26
CA PHE A 60 6.37 20.14 -9.02
C PHE A 60 7.36 20.93 -8.17
N MET A 61 8.33 21.58 -8.81
CA MET A 61 9.29 22.45 -8.11
C MET A 61 8.64 23.73 -7.57
N ALA A 62 7.58 24.24 -8.21
CA ALA A 62 6.82 25.35 -7.67
C ALA A 62 6.08 24.99 -6.38
N ASP A 63 5.60 23.74 -6.27
CA ASP A 63 4.84 23.25 -5.10
C ASP A 63 5.77 22.76 -3.97
N TYR A 64 6.89 22.10 -4.29
CA TYR A 64 7.71 21.36 -3.33
C TYR A 64 9.19 21.81 -3.30
N GLY A 65 9.61 22.76 -4.13
CA GLY A 65 11.02 23.14 -4.28
C GLY A 65 11.68 23.57 -2.98
N ASP A 66 11.02 24.45 -2.22
CA ASP A 66 11.52 24.94 -0.94
C ASP A 66 11.70 23.81 0.10
N GLU A 67 10.76 22.86 0.14
CA GLU A 67 10.83 21.71 1.03
C GLU A 67 11.96 20.75 0.65
N LEU A 68 12.14 20.49 -0.64
CA LEU A 68 13.23 19.67 -1.16
C LEU A 68 14.60 20.30 -0.88
N GLU A 69 14.73 21.62 -1.06
CA GLU A 69 15.95 22.36 -0.77
C GLU A 69 16.26 22.33 0.73
N ARG A 70 15.28 22.55 1.58
CA ARG A 70 15.41 22.48 3.03
C ARG A 70 15.89 21.12 3.52
N ARG A 71 15.48 20.04 2.84
CA ARG A 71 15.92 18.66 3.12
C ARG A 71 17.21 18.27 2.43
N GLY A 72 17.79 19.13 1.60
CA GLY A 72 19.02 18.83 0.84
C GLY A 72 18.82 17.78 -0.26
N VAL A 73 17.58 17.62 -0.76
CA VAL A 73 17.25 16.63 -1.80
C VAL A 73 17.73 17.13 -3.16
N SER A 74 18.45 16.27 -3.88
CA SER A 74 18.89 16.57 -5.25
C SER A 74 17.74 16.47 -6.25
N VAL A 75 17.65 17.45 -7.15
CA VAL A 75 16.66 17.47 -8.24
C VAL A 75 17.39 17.45 -9.57
N TYR A 76 17.17 16.40 -10.35
CA TYR A 76 17.82 16.18 -11.64
C TYR A 76 16.86 16.44 -12.78
N GLN A 77 17.23 17.40 -13.63
CA GLN A 77 16.54 17.67 -14.88
C GLN A 77 17.15 16.81 -15.98
N ILE A 78 16.37 15.92 -16.56
CA ILE A 78 16.80 15.02 -17.63
C ILE A 78 15.83 15.12 -18.81
N THR A 79 16.18 14.57 -19.95
CA THR A 79 15.25 14.47 -21.07
C THR A 79 14.34 13.24 -20.95
N ARG A 80 13.20 13.23 -21.67
CA ARG A 80 12.35 12.05 -21.77
C ARG A 80 13.10 10.83 -22.31
N GLY A 81 14.00 11.08 -23.28
CA GLY A 81 14.84 10.03 -23.88
C GLY A 81 15.74 9.36 -22.84
N ILE A 82 16.49 10.18 -22.08
CA ILE A 82 17.36 9.69 -20.99
C ILE A 82 16.54 8.95 -19.91
N MET A 83 15.41 9.51 -19.49
CA MET A 83 14.53 8.87 -18.52
C MET A 83 14.11 7.47 -18.98
N GLY A 84 13.66 7.34 -20.24
CA GLY A 84 13.22 6.06 -20.80
C GLY A 84 14.34 5.06 -20.97
N GLU A 85 15.50 5.51 -21.45
CA GLU A 85 16.71 4.69 -21.62
C GLU A 85 17.19 4.14 -20.28
N VAL A 86 17.35 5.00 -19.29
CA VAL A 86 17.88 4.63 -17.97
C VAL A 86 16.90 3.76 -17.19
N ALA A 87 15.61 4.11 -17.17
CA ALA A 87 14.59 3.34 -16.44
C ALA A 87 14.21 2.03 -17.13
N GLY A 88 14.53 1.86 -18.42
CA GLY A 88 14.23 0.67 -19.21
C GLY A 88 12.78 0.58 -19.71
N TYR A 89 12.00 1.67 -19.62
CA TYR A 89 10.64 1.77 -20.16
C TYR A 89 10.25 3.23 -20.42
N ASP A 90 9.30 3.46 -21.33
CA ASP A 90 8.84 4.82 -21.65
C ASP A 90 7.98 5.39 -20.50
N MET A 91 8.52 6.40 -19.84
CA MET A 91 7.88 7.06 -18.72
C MET A 91 7.07 8.27 -19.18
N HIS A 92 5.76 8.09 -19.35
CA HIS A 92 4.86 9.16 -19.78
C HIS A 92 4.55 10.22 -18.70
N ARG A 93 4.80 9.91 -17.44
CA ARG A 93 4.42 10.77 -16.29
C ARG A 93 5.37 11.91 -16.01
N GLY A 94 6.55 11.94 -16.63
CA GLY A 94 7.48 13.07 -16.63
C GLY A 94 8.14 13.41 -15.30
N LEU A 95 7.89 12.63 -14.23
CA LEU A 95 8.44 12.82 -12.90
C LEU A 95 8.57 11.49 -12.18
N LEU A 96 9.71 11.27 -11.55
CA LEU A 96 10.01 10.11 -10.72
C LEU A 96 10.77 10.57 -9.47
N VAL A 97 10.40 10.04 -8.32
CA VAL A 97 11.09 10.30 -7.05
C VAL A 97 11.53 8.98 -6.45
N SER A 98 12.78 8.92 -6.00
CA SER A 98 13.33 7.82 -5.21
C SER A 98 13.37 8.18 -3.73
N ALA A 99 13.11 7.21 -2.85
CA ALA A 99 13.21 7.36 -1.41
C ALA A 99 13.72 6.07 -0.76
N ASP A 100 14.35 6.21 0.39
CA ASP A 100 14.70 5.07 1.24
C ASP A 100 13.43 4.51 1.92
N LYS A 101 13.45 3.22 2.24
CA LYS A 101 12.44 2.62 3.14
C LYS A 101 12.76 3.06 4.56
N PRO A 102 11.84 3.70 5.28
CA PRO A 102 12.04 3.99 6.69
C PRO A 102 11.95 2.71 7.52
N GLU A 103 12.35 2.78 8.78
CA GLU A 103 12.09 1.69 9.72
C GLU A 103 10.60 1.29 9.70
N PRO A 104 10.28 0.00 9.64
CA PRO A 104 8.91 -0.48 9.69
C PRO A 104 8.18 0.02 10.94
N LEU A 105 6.91 0.33 10.81
CA LEU A 105 6.07 0.58 11.99
C LEU A 105 5.84 -0.74 12.73
N SER A 106 5.81 -0.67 14.04
CA SER A 106 5.32 -1.74 14.90
C SER A 106 3.79 -1.87 14.78
N VAL A 107 3.26 -3.03 15.12
CA VAL A 107 1.80 -3.23 15.20
C VAL A 107 1.18 -2.22 16.18
N ALA A 108 1.81 -1.98 17.32
CA ALA A 108 1.33 -1.03 18.32
C ALA A 108 1.18 0.40 17.77
N GLU A 109 2.12 0.87 16.94
CA GLU A 109 2.02 2.18 16.30
C GLU A 109 0.87 2.24 15.29
N VAL A 110 0.55 1.15 14.59
CA VAL A 110 -0.60 1.10 13.68
C VAL A 110 -1.93 1.05 14.43
N LEU A 111 -1.94 0.47 15.63
CA LEU A 111 -3.15 0.37 16.46
C LEU A 111 -3.47 1.66 17.22
N ASP A 112 -2.50 2.58 17.37
CA ASP A 112 -2.67 3.79 18.16
C ASP A 112 -3.75 4.71 17.56
N GLY A 113 -4.82 4.94 18.33
CA GLY A 113 -5.98 5.70 17.89
C GLY A 113 -6.86 5.05 16.82
N ALA A 114 -6.50 3.88 16.30
CA ALA A 114 -7.22 3.20 15.26
C ALA A 114 -8.55 2.59 15.75
N ARG A 115 -9.56 2.57 14.86
CA ARG A 115 -10.88 1.94 15.07
C ARG A 115 -11.25 0.94 13.98
N THR A 116 -10.69 1.09 12.80
CA THR A 116 -10.95 0.20 11.66
C THR A 116 -9.64 -0.22 11.01
N LEU A 117 -9.42 -1.53 10.92
CA LEU A 117 -8.25 -2.13 10.29
C LEU A 117 -8.65 -3.10 9.19
N VAL A 118 -7.73 -3.35 8.29
CA VAL A 118 -7.77 -4.51 7.39
C VAL A 118 -6.52 -5.35 7.58
N ILE A 119 -6.69 -6.68 7.62
CA ILE A 119 -5.62 -7.66 7.76
C ILE A 119 -5.61 -8.52 6.49
N LEU A 120 -4.45 -8.63 5.85
CA LEU A 120 -4.28 -9.32 4.58
C LEU A 120 -3.55 -10.65 4.78
N GLU A 121 -4.11 -11.75 4.27
CA GLU A 121 -3.44 -13.05 4.20
C GLU A 121 -3.36 -13.52 2.76
N GLY A 122 -2.18 -13.88 2.27
CA GLY A 122 -2.02 -14.49 0.95
C GLY A 122 -2.31 -13.57 -0.25
N VAL A 123 -2.39 -12.26 -0.05
CA VAL A 123 -2.63 -11.29 -1.13
C VAL A 123 -1.32 -11.05 -1.88
N GLY A 124 -1.08 -11.84 -2.94
CA GLY A 124 0.16 -11.80 -3.72
C GLY A 124 0.18 -10.79 -4.87
N ASP A 125 -0.98 -10.28 -5.30
CA ASP A 125 -1.05 -9.32 -6.38
C ASP A 125 -0.91 -7.88 -5.86
N HIS A 126 0.10 -7.18 -6.38
CA HIS A 126 0.38 -5.79 -6.06
C HIS A 126 -0.74 -4.81 -6.48
N GLU A 127 -1.57 -5.16 -7.49
CA GLU A 127 -2.72 -4.33 -7.87
C GLU A 127 -3.82 -4.41 -6.83
N ASN A 128 -4.07 -5.59 -6.28
CA ASN A 128 -5.01 -5.77 -5.18
C ASN A 128 -4.55 -5.04 -3.92
N ILE A 129 -3.27 -5.17 -3.56
CA ILE A 129 -2.70 -4.42 -2.43
C ILE A 129 -2.87 -2.91 -2.63
N GLY A 130 -2.46 -2.38 -3.79
CA GLY A 130 -2.60 -0.97 -4.12
C GLY A 130 -4.05 -0.49 -4.07
N SER A 131 -4.98 -1.29 -4.59
CA SER A 131 -6.43 -1.00 -4.58
C SER A 131 -6.99 -1.01 -3.16
N ILE A 132 -6.57 -1.95 -2.30
CA ILE A 132 -6.97 -2.00 -0.89
C ILE A 132 -6.50 -0.75 -0.15
N PHE A 133 -5.24 -0.32 -0.30
CA PHE A 133 -4.75 0.92 0.31
C PHE A 133 -5.51 2.16 -0.17
N ARG A 134 -5.85 2.22 -1.46
CA ARG A 134 -6.65 3.32 -2.01
C ARG A 134 -8.06 3.34 -1.43
N ASN A 135 -8.70 2.19 -1.34
CA ASN A 135 -10.04 2.04 -0.76
C ASN A 135 -10.02 2.33 0.74
N ALA A 136 -9.02 1.83 1.46
CA ALA A 136 -8.81 2.08 2.89
C ALA A 136 -8.70 3.59 3.18
N ALA A 137 -7.84 4.29 2.46
CA ALA A 137 -7.68 5.74 2.61
C ALA A 137 -8.96 6.51 2.25
N GLY A 138 -9.67 6.09 1.20
CA GLY A 138 -10.92 6.74 0.77
C GLY A 138 -12.11 6.51 1.69
N MET A 139 -12.08 5.45 2.49
CA MET A 139 -13.17 5.03 3.37
C MET A 139 -12.79 5.04 4.86
N GLY A 140 -11.74 5.80 5.26
CA GLY A 140 -11.40 6.03 6.65
C GLY A 140 -10.97 4.77 7.42
N VAL A 141 -10.31 3.83 6.75
CA VAL A 141 -9.62 2.70 7.42
C VAL A 141 -8.29 3.21 7.94
N ASP A 142 -8.03 3.00 9.23
CA ASP A 142 -6.92 3.62 9.94
C ASP A 142 -5.57 2.95 9.68
N GLY A 143 -5.57 1.64 9.39
CA GLY A 143 -4.33 0.91 9.15
C GLY A 143 -4.51 -0.42 8.43
N VAL A 144 -3.39 -0.92 7.90
CA VAL A 144 -3.31 -2.21 7.22
C VAL A 144 -2.30 -3.10 7.94
N LEU A 145 -2.71 -4.31 8.31
CA LEU A 145 -1.81 -5.31 8.87
C LEU A 145 -1.60 -6.45 7.87
N PHE A 146 -0.38 -6.90 7.78
CA PHE A 146 0.01 -7.98 6.89
C PHE A 146 0.25 -9.27 7.68
N GLY A 147 -0.57 -10.27 7.42
CA GLY A 147 -0.27 -11.65 7.77
C GLY A 147 0.73 -12.26 6.79
N ALA A 148 0.74 -13.57 6.71
CA ALA A 148 1.71 -14.27 5.86
C ALA A 148 1.34 -14.27 4.37
N ALA A 149 2.36 -14.54 3.53
CA ALA A 149 2.25 -14.76 2.08
C ALA A 149 1.65 -13.57 1.30
N THR A 150 1.88 -12.36 1.77
CA THR A 150 1.49 -11.11 1.07
C THR A 150 2.67 -10.54 0.29
N ALA A 151 2.38 -9.85 -0.81
CA ALA A 151 3.41 -9.13 -1.56
C ALA A 151 3.82 -7.82 -0.86
N ASP A 152 4.99 -7.29 -1.22
CA ASP A 152 5.52 -6.02 -0.67
C ASP A 152 4.59 -4.84 -1.07
N PRO A 153 3.99 -4.14 -0.09
CA PRO A 153 3.13 -2.99 -0.35
C PRO A 153 3.90 -1.81 -0.95
N LEU A 154 5.20 -1.71 -0.73
CA LEU A 154 6.05 -0.63 -1.24
C LEU A 154 6.61 -0.89 -2.64
N TYR A 155 6.26 -2.03 -3.24
CA TYR A 155 6.60 -2.27 -4.62
C TYR A 155 5.96 -1.22 -5.54
N ARG A 156 6.70 -0.74 -6.53
CA ARG A 156 6.33 0.37 -7.43
C ARG A 156 4.89 0.27 -7.98
N ARG A 157 4.44 -0.96 -8.31
CA ARG A 157 3.07 -1.18 -8.81
C ARG A 157 2.01 -0.88 -7.76
N SER A 158 2.21 -1.32 -6.51
CA SER A 158 1.30 -1.01 -5.40
C SER A 158 1.27 0.49 -5.09
N VAL A 159 2.44 1.15 -5.05
CA VAL A 159 2.53 2.61 -4.87
C VAL A 159 1.75 3.34 -5.96
N ARG A 160 1.89 2.93 -7.22
CA ARG A 160 1.18 3.53 -8.35
C ARG A 160 -0.32 3.30 -8.31
N VAL A 161 -0.77 2.06 -8.09
CA VAL A 161 -2.20 1.69 -8.07
C VAL A 161 -2.91 2.32 -6.88
N SER A 162 -2.26 2.39 -5.72
CA SER A 162 -2.79 3.09 -4.55
C SER A 162 -2.83 4.60 -4.73
N MET A 163 -2.37 5.14 -5.86
CA MET A 163 -2.16 6.59 -6.05
C MET A 163 -1.25 7.20 -4.97
N GLY A 164 -0.36 6.39 -4.36
CA GLY A 164 0.52 6.79 -3.27
C GLY A 164 -0.12 6.77 -1.87
N HIS A 165 -1.33 6.25 -1.71
CA HIS A 165 -1.94 6.13 -0.37
C HIS A 165 -1.18 5.15 0.53
N VAL A 166 -0.52 4.13 -0.03
CA VAL A 166 0.37 3.24 0.72
C VAL A 166 1.50 3.98 1.46
N LEU A 167 1.90 5.16 0.99
CA LEU A 167 2.95 5.99 1.60
C LEU A 167 2.45 6.78 2.82
N ARG A 168 1.15 6.86 3.03
CA ARG A 168 0.49 7.69 4.06
C ARG A 168 -0.36 6.89 5.04
N THR A 169 -0.93 5.77 4.60
CA THR A 169 -1.72 4.87 5.47
C THR A 169 -0.76 4.01 6.29
N PRO A 170 -0.86 4.01 7.63
CA PRO A 170 -0.02 3.18 8.48
C PRO A 170 -0.18 1.69 8.15
N PHE A 171 0.92 0.96 8.15
CA PHE A 171 0.89 -0.49 8.01
C PHE A 171 2.03 -1.17 8.77
N ALA A 172 1.80 -2.40 9.20
CA ALA A 172 2.79 -3.24 9.85
C ALA A 172 2.62 -4.71 9.45
N HIS A 173 3.65 -5.50 9.67
CA HIS A 173 3.59 -6.96 9.51
C HIS A 173 3.34 -7.62 10.86
N LEU A 174 2.42 -8.58 10.88
CA LEU A 174 2.19 -9.44 12.03
C LEU A 174 3.29 -10.48 12.14
N ASP A 175 3.74 -10.75 13.35
CA ASP A 175 4.81 -11.70 13.60
C ASP A 175 4.37 -13.14 13.32
N GLY A 176 5.32 -13.96 12.87
CA GLY A 176 5.12 -15.39 12.69
C GLY A 176 5.41 -15.91 11.29
N THR A 177 5.22 -17.21 11.12
CA THR A 177 5.33 -17.94 9.88
C THR A 177 3.95 -18.07 9.21
N PRO A 178 3.84 -18.61 7.97
CA PRO A 178 2.54 -18.89 7.35
C PRO A 178 1.57 -19.71 8.19
N THR A 179 2.07 -20.48 9.15
CA THR A 179 1.25 -21.34 10.02
C THR A 179 1.10 -20.82 11.47
N THR A 180 1.75 -19.72 11.82
CA THR A 180 1.77 -19.23 13.22
C THR A 180 1.41 -17.75 13.38
N TRP A 181 1.41 -16.94 12.32
CA TRP A 181 1.10 -15.51 12.37
C TRP A 181 -0.28 -15.21 12.97
N GLN A 182 -1.22 -16.16 12.84
CA GLN A 182 -2.58 -16.03 13.39
C GLN A 182 -2.59 -15.90 14.92
N ARG A 183 -1.50 -16.26 15.61
CA ARG A 183 -1.35 -16.06 17.06
C ARG A 183 -1.33 -14.59 17.45
N SER A 184 -0.83 -13.72 16.57
CA SER A 184 -0.87 -12.27 16.76
C SER A 184 -2.30 -11.71 16.76
N LEU A 185 -3.29 -12.47 16.27
CA LEU A 185 -4.70 -12.08 16.34
C LEU A 185 -5.26 -12.15 17.78
N ASP A 186 -4.68 -12.99 18.63
CA ASP A 186 -5.07 -13.05 20.05
C ASP A 186 -4.71 -11.75 20.76
N GLU A 187 -3.54 -11.15 20.46
CA GLU A 187 -3.12 -9.86 21.01
C GLU A 187 -4.06 -8.73 20.58
N LEU A 188 -4.52 -8.73 19.30
CA LEU A 188 -5.51 -7.78 18.83
C LEU A 188 -6.83 -7.93 19.59
N ARG A 189 -7.28 -9.16 19.81
CA ARG A 189 -8.51 -9.43 20.54
C ARG A 189 -8.42 -8.97 22.00
N GLU A 190 -7.29 -9.20 22.66
CA GLU A 190 -7.00 -8.71 24.02
C GLU A 190 -6.99 -7.17 24.09
N ALA A 191 -6.57 -6.51 23.00
CA ALA A 191 -6.64 -5.06 22.84
C ALA A 191 -8.04 -4.52 22.48
N GLY A 192 -9.07 -5.39 22.46
CA GLY A 192 -10.48 -5.05 22.27
C GLY A 192 -10.93 -4.94 20.81
N TRP A 193 -10.18 -5.53 19.89
CA TRP A 193 -10.57 -5.60 18.48
C TRP A 193 -11.55 -6.74 18.22
N TRP A 194 -12.61 -6.45 17.48
CA TRP A 194 -13.54 -7.44 16.93
C TRP A 194 -13.03 -7.87 15.55
N LEU A 195 -12.68 -9.15 15.41
CA LEU A 195 -12.05 -9.71 14.24
C LEU A 195 -13.08 -10.38 13.34
N ILE A 196 -13.21 -9.89 12.11
CA ILE A 196 -14.18 -10.37 11.12
C ILE A 196 -13.45 -10.97 9.93
N SER A 197 -13.56 -12.26 9.69
CA SER A 197 -13.06 -12.87 8.46
C SER A 197 -14.10 -12.79 7.34
N LEU A 198 -13.72 -12.26 6.18
CA LEU A 198 -14.59 -12.24 5.00
C LEU A 198 -14.50 -13.56 4.24
N THR A 199 -15.63 -14.19 4.01
CA THR A 199 -15.75 -15.46 3.29
C THR A 199 -17.09 -15.53 2.55
N PRO A 200 -17.16 -16.19 1.36
CA PRO A 200 -18.43 -16.41 0.68
C PRO A 200 -19.23 -17.59 1.25
N ALA A 201 -18.78 -18.26 2.32
CA ALA A 201 -19.40 -19.45 2.87
C ALA A 201 -20.87 -19.21 3.27
N ASP A 202 -21.76 -20.16 2.97
CA ASP A 202 -23.21 -20.04 3.19
C ASP A 202 -23.58 -19.87 4.66
N ASP A 203 -22.81 -20.49 5.56
CA ASP A 203 -23.00 -20.46 7.01
C ASP A 203 -22.43 -19.22 7.70
N ALA A 204 -21.81 -18.30 6.93
CA ALA A 204 -21.36 -17.01 7.45
C ALA A 204 -22.53 -16.05 7.65
N VAL A 205 -22.44 -15.18 8.66
CA VAL A 205 -23.42 -14.12 8.90
C VAL A 205 -23.34 -13.02 7.86
N GLU A 206 -24.38 -12.23 7.69
CA GLU A 206 -24.28 -11.07 6.80
C GLU A 206 -23.32 -10.02 7.39
N LEU A 207 -22.54 -9.38 6.51
CA LEU A 207 -21.51 -8.41 6.89
C LEU A 207 -22.05 -7.28 7.78
N LYS A 208 -23.25 -6.75 7.45
CA LYS A 208 -23.92 -5.69 8.22
C LYS A 208 -24.16 -6.08 9.68
N ASP A 209 -24.52 -7.36 9.93
CA ASP A 209 -24.81 -7.87 11.26
C ASP A 209 -23.52 -8.15 12.04
N ALA A 210 -22.45 -8.57 11.34
CA ALA A 210 -21.15 -8.85 11.93
C ALA A 210 -20.45 -7.59 12.50
N ILE A 211 -20.76 -6.41 11.97
CA ILE A 211 -20.10 -5.15 12.36
C ILE A 211 -20.80 -4.47 13.54
N GLN A 212 -22.09 -4.74 13.77
CA GLN A 212 -22.90 -3.99 14.73
C GLN A 212 -22.39 -4.10 16.17
N GLY A 213 -22.38 -2.97 16.87
CA GLY A 213 -22.09 -2.90 18.31
C GLY A 213 -20.60 -2.94 18.66
N HIS A 214 -19.68 -2.86 17.68
CA HIS A 214 -18.24 -2.90 17.92
C HIS A 214 -17.56 -1.58 17.54
N ASP A 215 -16.84 -0.99 18.49
CA ASP A 215 -16.10 0.27 18.28
C ASP A 215 -14.83 0.05 17.45
N LYS A 216 -14.11 -1.05 17.71
CA LYS A 216 -12.90 -1.45 17.01
C LYS A 216 -13.15 -2.70 16.17
N VAL A 217 -12.95 -2.60 14.87
CA VAL A 217 -13.19 -3.70 13.91
C VAL A 217 -11.97 -3.93 13.04
N ALA A 218 -11.55 -5.16 12.90
CA ALA A 218 -10.51 -5.57 11.95
C ALA A 218 -11.06 -6.61 10.97
N PHE A 219 -11.04 -6.28 9.68
CA PHE A 219 -11.46 -7.17 8.60
C PHE A 219 -10.29 -8.01 8.11
N LEU A 220 -10.43 -9.34 8.16
CA LEU A 220 -9.47 -10.23 7.51
C LEU A 220 -9.95 -10.54 6.10
N VAL A 221 -9.05 -10.38 5.12
CA VAL A 221 -9.28 -10.71 3.71
C VAL A 221 -8.18 -11.62 3.18
N GLY A 222 -8.55 -12.62 2.42
CA GLY A 222 -7.64 -13.60 1.85
C GLY A 222 -7.31 -13.34 0.39
N GLY A 223 -6.17 -13.86 -0.08
CA GLY A 223 -5.76 -13.79 -1.47
C GLY A 223 -6.71 -14.51 -2.43
N GLU A 224 -6.55 -14.24 -3.73
CA GLU A 224 -7.32 -14.87 -4.79
C GLU A 224 -7.08 -16.38 -4.86
N GLY A 225 -8.13 -17.14 -5.13
CA GLY A 225 -8.15 -18.59 -5.20
C GLY A 225 -8.47 -19.22 -3.85
N PRO A 226 -7.50 -19.48 -2.96
CA PRO A 226 -7.76 -20.21 -1.71
C PRO A 226 -8.48 -19.35 -0.66
N GLY A 227 -8.48 -18.03 -0.77
CA GLY A 227 -9.03 -17.13 0.25
C GLY A 227 -8.22 -17.16 1.57
N LEU A 228 -8.90 -16.97 2.68
CA LEU A 228 -8.32 -17.11 4.02
C LEU A 228 -8.09 -18.57 4.37
N THR A 229 -6.99 -18.85 5.07
CA THR A 229 -6.75 -20.19 5.58
C THR A 229 -7.78 -20.57 6.66
N PRO A 230 -8.10 -21.87 6.83
CA PRO A 230 -8.95 -22.31 7.92
C PRO A 230 -8.43 -21.91 9.32
N HIS A 231 -7.11 -21.78 9.46
CA HIS A 231 -6.48 -21.29 10.70
C HIS A 231 -6.81 -19.81 10.96
N ALA A 232 -6.66 -18.95 9.95
CA ALA A 232 -7.02 -17.54 10.06
C ALA A 232 -8.50 -17.35 10.37
N MET A 233 -9.39 -18.07 9.69
CA MET A 233 -10.84 -18.00 9.93
C MET A 233 -11.22 -18.47 11.35
N ARG A 234 -10.56 -19.48 11.90
CA ARG A 234 -10.82 -19.93 13.29
C ARG A 234 -10.29 -18.96 14.35
N ALA A 235 -9.31 -18.14 13.99
CA ALA A 235 -8.73 -17.15 14.89
C ALA A 235 -9.52 -15.82 14.90
N THR A 236 -10.63 -15.72 14.17
CA THR A 236 -11.53 -14.55 14.20
C THR A 236 -12.76 -14.80 15.05
N ASP A 237 -13.42 -13.72 15.49
CA ASP A 237 -14.61 -13.79 16.32
C ASP A 237 -15.85 -14.18 15.51
N VAL A 238 -15.89 -13.76 14.23
CA VAL A 238 -17.02 -14.04 13.35
C VAL A 238 -16.57 -14.17 11.88
N ARG A 239 -17.27 -15.04 11.14
CA ARG A 239 -17.17 -15.14 9.68
C ARG A 239 -18.33 -14.36 9.07
N ALA A 240 -18.01 -13.46 8.15
CA ALA A 240 -19.01 -12.62 7.50
C ALA A 240 -18.98 -12.76 6.00
N LYS A 241 -20.15 -12.69 5.39
CA LYS A 241 -20.32 -12.71 3.93
C LYS A 241 -20.96 -11.43 3.40
N ILE A 242 -20.56 -11.09 2.19
CA ILE A 242 -21.23 -10.09 1.37
C ILE A 242 -22.32 -10.85 0.58
N PRO A 243 -23.61 -10.51 0.72
CA PRO A 243 -24.66 -11.14 -0.08
C PRO A 243 -24.40 -10.98 -1.57
N MET A 244 -24.43 -12.08 -2.31
CA MET A 244 -24.19 -12.11 -3.75
C MET A 244 -25.33 -12.78 -4.49
N ALA A 245 -25.44 -12.53 -5.79
CA ALA A 245 -26.40 -13.23 -6.66
C ALA A 245 -26.09 -14.73 -6.70
N PRO A 246 -27.11 -15.60 -6.79
CA PRO A 246 -26.93 -17.05 -6.94
C PRO A 246 -25.98 -17.39 -8.12
N GLY A 247 -25.07 -18.34 -7.92
CA GLY A 247 -24.10 -18.77 -8.92
C GLY A 247 -22.85 -17.90 -9.03
N THR A 248 -22.68 -16.93 -8.12
CA THR A 248 -21.43 -16.16 -8.00
C THR A 248 -20.55 -16.78 -6.92
N ASP A 249 -19.32 -17.17 -7.27
CA ASP A 249 -18.41 -17.85 -6.34
C ASP A 249 -17.74 -16.86 -5.37
N SER A 250 -17.26 -15.71 -5.86
CA SER A 250 -16.58 -14.70 -5.06
C SER A 250 -16.47 -13.36 -5.80
N LEU A 251 -16.08 -12.32 -5.06
CA LEU A 251 -15.67 -11.03 -5.60
C LEU A 251 -14.13 -10.89 -5.51
N ASN A 252 -13.56 -10.02 -6.34
CA ASN A 252 -12.17 -9.61 -6.19
C ASN A 252 -11.91 -9.13 -4.75
N VAL A 253 -10.75 -9.45 -4.19
CA VAL A 253 -10.40 -9.17 -2.78
C VAL A 253 -10.44 -7.67 -2.44
N ALA A 254 -9.97 -6.79 -3.34
CA ALA A 254 -10.01 -5.35 -3.11
C ALA A 254 -11.43 -4.79 -3.19
N THR A 255 -12.31 -5.40 -4.00
CA THR A 255 -13.74 -5.08 -4.06
C THR A 255 -14.44 -5.52 -2.77
N SER A 256 -14.19 -6.74 -2.29
CA SER A 256 -14.72 -7.24 -1.02
C SER A 256 -14.32 -6.35 0.15
N ALA A 257 -13.04 -5.95 0.21
CA ALA A 257 -12.54 -5.03 1.21
C ALA A 257 -13.27 -3.67 1.14
N ALA A 258 -13.42 -3.10 -0.06
CA ALA A 258 -14.12 -1.82 -0.25
C ALA A 258 -15.58 -1.87 0.24
N ILE A 259 -16.29 -2.95 -0.03
CA ILE A 259 -17.67 -3.14 0.46
C ILE A 259 -17.68 -3.20 2.00
N ALA A 260 -16.72 -3.92 2.61
CA ALA A 260 -16.63 -4.02 4.06
C ALA A 260 -16.33 -2.65 4.70
N PHE A 261 -15.43 -1.87 4.13
CA PHE A 261 -15.10 -0.52 4.59
C PHE A 261 -16.30 0.44 4.46
N TYR A 262 -17.03 0.35 3.34
CA TYR A 262 -18.24 1.14 3.13
C TYR A 262 -19.32 0.81 4.17
N GLU A 263 -19.58 -0.47 4.40
CA GLU A 263 -20.59 -0.92 5.37
C GLU A 263 -20.20 -0.50 6.81
N ARG A 264 -18.91 -0.49 7.13
CA ARG A 264 -18.39 -0.04 8.44
C ARG A 264 -18.67 1.45 8.71
N ASN A 265 -18.64 2.27 7.68
CA ASN A 265 -18.82 3.73 7.78
C ASN A 265 -20.27 4.19 7.58
N ARG A 266 -21.16 3.26 7.30
CA ARG A 266 -22.59 3.56 7.09
C ARG A 266 -23.36 3.59 8.41
#